data_34dd5480245faa9d45ead0b2f67003c1
#
_entry.id   34dd5480245faa9d45ead0b2f67003c1
#
_cell.length_a   1.000
_cell.length_b   1.000
_cell.length_c   1.000
_cell.angle_alpha   90.00
_cell.angle_beta   90.00
_cell.angle_gamma   90.00
#
_symmetry.space_group_name_H-M   'P 1'
#
loop_
_entity.id
_entity.type
_entity.pdbx_description
1 polymer ?
#
loop_
_entity_poly.entity_id
_entity_poly.type
_entity_poly.pdbx_seq_one_letter_code
_entity_poly.pdbx_strand_id
1 'polypeptide(L)'
;MACDVAIVGGGLAGMSAAIELADRGYDVVLLEAQTLGYGASGRNGGQALAGLACEQTEIEQQLGREASRRVWDMTLEAIELIHARRRRFDIDCDWRAGYLSLAVNARKGRELAQWHERMQRDYGFEATAIAPAEVGRWIDSPRFHSGLHDPLSGHLHPLKYCHGMGRAAASVGVRIFEGTAVTALAAGATKRLTTAGGTVSARHVLLAGNVYLQGVAPLLEKRIMPVGTYIVTSEPLAPARAQSLIPSGSAVCDTNFVLDYFRTTPDHRLLYGGRVSYSTITPANLAESMRARMVRTFPQLAGVRVDHAWGGFVDISMNRAPDFGRLADLGLGSDYAGIYYLQGFSGHGLALTGLAGKLVAEAIDGDATRFDTFARLRHRNFPGGSLLRTPALVLGMAYYRLRDLM
;
A
#
# COMPACT_ATOMS: atom_id res chain seq x y z
N MET A 1 27.55 -11.75 -10.46
CA MET A 1 28.05 -10.44 -9.94
C MET A 1 28.00 -10.45 -8.42
N ALA A 2 28.72 -9.52 -7.74
CA ALA A 2 28.68 -9.34 -6.30
C ALA A 2 28.20 -7.94 -5.94
N CYS A 3 27.65 -7.76 -4.72
CA CYS A 3 27.24 -6.51 -4.15
C CYS A 3 27.17 -6.62 -2.61
N ASP A 4 26.95 -5.51 -1.92
CA ASP A 4 26.71 -5.53 -0.48
C ASP A 4 25.26 -5.94 -0.17
N VAL A 5 24.31 -5.36 -0.88
CA VAL A 5 22.87 -5.62 -0.69
C VAL A 5 22.20 -5.92 -2.02
N ALA A 6 21.52 -7.07 -2.09
CA ALA A 6 20.65 -7.41 -3.22
C ALA A 6 19.17 -7.26 -2.79
N ILE A 7 18.41 -6.53 -3.60
CA ILE A 7 16.99 -6.26 -3.36
C ILE A 7 16.16 -7.00 -4.42
N VAL A 8 15.19 -7.79 -3.98
CA VAL A 8 14.25 -8.51 -4.84
C VAL A 8 12.91 -7.80 -4.84
N GLY A 9 12.58 -7.17 -5.96
CA GLY A 9 11.34 -6.43 -6.18
C GLY A 9 11.55 -4.92 -6.34
N GLY A 10 11.22 -4.40 -7.52
CA GLY A 10 11.29 -3.00 -7.93
C GLY A 10 10.03 -2.19 -7.63
N GLY A 11 9.32 -2.53 -6.56
CA GLY A 11 8.24 -1.73 -6.01
C GLY A 11 8.75 -0.57 -5.16
N LEU A 12 7.83 0.25 -4.61
CA LEU A 12 8.19 1.42 -3.79
C LEU A 12 9.05 1.04 -2.57
N ALA A 13 8.80 -0.11 -1.93
CA ALA A 13 9.60 -0.56 -0.78
C ALA A 13 11.05 -0.86 -1.19
N GLY A 14 11.23 -1.62 -2.27
CA GLY A 14 12.57 -1.96 -2.77
C GLY A 14 13.35 -0.75 -3.27
N MET A 15 12.72 0.12 -4.07
CA MET A 15 13.36 1.37 -4.54
C MET A 15 13.71 2.30 -3.39
N SER A 16 12.83 2.39 -2.37
CA SER A 16 13.09 3.18 -1.18
C SER A 16 14.33 2.67 -0.42
N ALA A 17 14.38 1.36 -0.14
CA ALA A 17 15.52 0.76 0.52
C ALA A 17 16.81 0.94 -0.31
N ALA A 18 16.72 0.80 -1.63
CA ALA A 18 17.86 0.96 -2.52
C ALA A 18 18.47 2.37 -2.44
N ILE A 19 17.66 3.42 -2.47
CA ILE A 19 18.10 4.81 -2.32
C ILE A 19 18.76 5.02 -0.95
N GLU A 20 18.10 4.60 0.12
CA GLU A 20 18.59 4.78 1.49
C GLU A 20 19.92 4.04 1.75
N LEU A 21 20.10 2.85 1.17
CA LEU A 21 21.33 2.08 1.28
C LEU A 21 22.46 2.68 0.44
N ALA A 22 22.17 3.10 -0.79
CA ALA A 22 23.15 3.77 -1.64
C ALA A 22 23.64 5.08 -1.02
N ASP A 23 22.75 5.86 -0.39
CA ASP A 23 23.12 7.08 0.35
C ASP A 23 24.05 6.80 1.55
N ARG A 24 24.03 5.56 2.08
CA ARG A 24 24.93 5.09 3.15
C ARG A 24 26.22 4.44 2.63
N GLY A 25 26.42 4.47 1.30
CA GLY A 25 27.63 3.96 0.66
C GLY A 25 27.64 2.44 0.38
N TYR A 26 26.50 1.75 0.48
CA TYR A 26 26.39 0.35 0.10
C TYR A 26 26.36 0.19 -1.42
N ASP A 27 27.01 -0.85 -1.93
CA ASP A 27 26.85 -1.32 -3.31
C ASP A 27 25.55 -2.10 -3.44
N VAL A 28 24.57 -1.53 -4.14
CA VAL A 28 23.19 -2.05 -4.19
C VAL A 28 22.83 -2.56 -5.58
N VAL A 29 22.29 -3.76 -5.64
CA VAL A 29 21.67 -4.37 -6.83
C VAL A 29 20.17 -4.55 -6.56
N LEU A 30 19.32 -4.01 -7.46
CA LEU A 30 17.88 -4.21 -7.44
C LEU A 30 17.46 -5.08 -8.62
N LEU A 31 16.77 -6.19 -8.33
CA LEU A 31 16.29 -7.18 -9.29
C LEU A 31 14.76 -7.12 -9.35
N GLU A 32 14.21 -6.77 -10.51
CA GLU A 32 12.78 -6.71 -10.77
C GLU A 32 12.40 -7.70 -11.88
N ALA A 33 11.40 -8.51 -11.60
CA ALA A 33 10.97 -9.56 -12.54
C ALA A 33 10.33 -9.01 -13.83
N GLN A 34 9.71 -7.84 -13.73
CA GLN A 34 9.02 -7.16 -14.84
C GLN A 34 9.66 -5.78 -15.06
N THR A 35 8.90 -4.71 -14.83
CA THR A 35 9.35 -3.33 -14.85
C THR A 35 9.13 -2.67 -13.48
N LEU A 36 9.88 -1.60 -13.18
CA LEU A 36 9.74 -0.87 -11.93
C LEU A 36 8.28 -0.42 -11.71
N GLY A 37 7.74 -0.72 -10.53
CA GLY A 37 6.37 -0.39 -10.18
C GLY A 37 5.29 -1.28 -10.80
N TYR A 38 5.66 -2.38 -11.45
CA TYR A 38 4.70 -3.29 -12.11
C TYR A 38 3.59 -3.80 -11.18
N GLY A 39 3.91 -4.13 -9.94
CA GLY A 39 2.95 -4.66 -8.97
C GLY A 39 2.00 -3.60 -8.39
N ALA A 40 1.58 -3.77 -7.14
CA ALA A 40 0.68 -2.86 -6.43
C ALA A 40 1.18 -1.41 -6.39
N SER A 41 2.49 -1.20 -6.43
CA SER A 41 3.11 0.13 -6.35
C SER A 41 2.68 1.07 -7.48
N GLY A 42 2.57 0.60 -8.72
CA GLY A 42 2.18 1.44 -9.85
C GLY A 42 0.70 1.35 -10.25
N ARG A 43 -0.05 0.38 -9.69
CA ARG A 43 -1.43 0.07 -10.10
C ARG A 43 -2.51 0.52 -9.11
N ASN A 44 -2.13 1.13 -7.98
CA ASN A 44 -3.05 1.56 -6.93
C ASN A 44 -3.77 2.88 -7.27
N GLY A 45 -4.71 3.30 -6.41
CA GLY A 45 -5.50 4.53 -6.58
C GLY A 45 -4.73 5.82 -6.34
N GLY A 46 -3.50 5.74 -5.84
CA GLY A 46 -2.64 6.90 -5.59
C GLY A 46 -2.85 7.55 -4.22
N GLN A 47 -3.60 6.97 -3.32
CA GLN A 47 -3.87 7.54 -1.99
C GLN A 47 -2.69 7.28 -1.05
N ALA A 48 -2.06 8.34 -0.58
CA ALA A 48 -0.96 8.34 0.39
C ALA A 48 -1.53 8.80 1.75
N LEU A 49 -1.70 7.86 2.65
CA LEU A 49 -2.44 8.05 3.89
C LEU A 49 -1.53 7.83 5.10
N ALA A 50 -1.78 8.58 6.17
CA ALA A 50 -1.26 8.29 7.49
C ALA A 50 -1.96 7.05 8.09
N GLY A 51 -1.33 6.42 9.06
CA GLY A 51 -1.87 5.24 9.74
C GLY A 51 -1.55 3.92 9.02
N LEU A 52 -2.21 2.88 9.47
CA LEU A 52 -2.06 1.50 9.00
C LEU A 52 -3.40 0.95 8.48
N ALA A 53 -3.37 -0.19 7.81
CA ALA A 53 -4.59 -0.88 7.38
C ALA A 53 -5.35 -1.57 8.54
N CYS A 54 -4.67 -1.83 9.66
CA CYS A 54 -5.29 -2.30 10.90
C CYS A 54 -5.67 -1.12 11.81
N GLU A 55 -6.59 -1.38 12.74
CA GLU A 55 -6.89 -0.43 13.80
C GLU A 55 -5.68 -0.22 14.71
N GLN A 56 -5.52 1.01 15.24
CA GLN A 56 -4.42 1.34 16.15
C GLN A 56 -4.48 0.51 17.44
N THR A 57 -5.67 0.06 17.85
CA THR A 57 -5.89 -0.87 18.97
C THR A 57 -5.17 -2.21 18.80
N GLU A 58 -5.07 -2.72 17.57
CA GLU A 58 -4.34 -3.96 17.29
C GLU A 58 -2.85 -3.79 17.62
N ILE A 59 -2.29 -2.64 17.29
CA ILE A 59 -0.88 -2.32 17.59
C ILE A 59 -0.69 -2.12 19.10
N GLU A 60 -1.61 -1.42 19.77
CA GLU A 60 -1.58 -1.25 21.24
C GLU A 60 -1.61 -2.58 21.99
N GLN A 61 -2.46 -3.51 21.56
CA GLN A 61 -2.59 -4.83 22.18
C GLN A 61 -1.31 -5.66 22.06
N GLN A 62 -0.59 -5.50 20.96
CA GLN A 62 0.62 -6.28 20.71
C GLN A 62 1.88 -5.65 21.29
N LEU A 63 2.02 -4.32 21.22
CA LEU A 63 3.26 -3.61 21.53
C LEU A 63 3.17 -2.70 22.75
N GLY A 64 1.96 -2.44 23.26
CA GLY A 64 1.69 -1.44 24.28
C GLY A 64 1.55 -0.03 23.70
N ARG A 65 1.01 0.89 24.52
CA ARG A 65 0.60 2.25 24.08
C ARG A 65 1.77 3.10 23.57
N GLU A 66 2.90 3.06 24.27
CA GLU A 66 4.07 3.86 23.90
C GLU A 66 4.65 3.45 22.53
N ALA A 67 4.84 2.15 22.30
CA ALA A 67 5.32 1.66 21.01
C ALA A 67 4.28 1.90 19.89
N SER A 68 2.98 1.79 20.20
CA SER A 68 1.91 2.13 19.28
C SER A 68 1.95 3.61 18.88
N ARG A 69 2.25 4.52 19.84
CA ARG A 69 2.44 5.94 19.54
C ARG A 69 3.60 6.16 18.57
N ARG A 70 4.76 5.53 18.83
CA ARG A 70 5.90 5.60 17.91
C ARG A 70 5.56 5.07 16.50
N VAL A 71 4.77 3.99 16.40
CA VAL A 71 4.30 3.48 15.11
C VAL A 71 3.44 4.52 14.39
N TRP A 72 2.52 5.17 15.11
CA TRP A 72 1.70 6.24 14.54
C TRP A 72 2.57 7.39 14.01
N ASP A 73 3.49 7.89 14.82
CA ASP A 73 4.39 8.98 14.44
C ASP A 73 5.22 8.62 13.18
N MET A 74 5.66 7.37 13.09
CA MET A 74 6.34 6.86 11.90
C MET A 74 5.42 6.85 10.65
N THR A 75 4.11 6.67 10.79
CA THR A 75 3.21 6.76 9.64
C THR A 75 3.05 8.20 9.12
N LEU A 76 3.15 9.19 10.00
CA LEU A 76 3.21 10.61 9.61
C LEU A 76 4.52 10.92 8.88
N GLU A 77 5.66 10.41 9.39
CA GLU A 77 6.97 10.51 8.71
C GLU A 77 6.91 9.89 7.30
N ALA A 78 6.13 8.84 7.08
CA ALA A 78 5.98 8.22 5.78
C ALA A 78 5.42 9.18 4.72
N ILE A 79 4.50 10.07 5.08
CA ILE A 79 3.98 11.13 4.20
C ILE A 79 5.07 12.18 3.93
N GLU A 80 5.76 12.65 4.99
CA GLU A 80 6.84 13.61 4.85
C GLU A 80 7.98 13.08 3.98
N LEU A 81 8.26 11.78 4.03
CA LEU A 81 9.28 11.14 3.20
C LEU A 81 8.90 11.19 1.70
N ILE A 82 7.61 11.08 1.34
CA ILE A 82 7.17 11.32 -0.04
C ILE A 82 7.53 12.75 -0.47
N HIS A 83 7.23 13.75 0.38
CA HIS A 83 7.52 15.14 0.07
C HIS A 83 9.03 15.42 -0.03
N ALA A 84 9.82 14.86 0.90
CA ALA A 84 11.28 14.99 0.87
C ALA A 84 11.89 14.44 -0.43
N ARG A 85 11.42 13.26 -0.86
CA ARG A 85 11.89 12.63 -2.09
C ARG A 85 11.44 13.36 -3.34
N ARG A 86 10.21 13.85 -3.38
CA ARG A 86 9.71 14.69 -4.47
C ARG A 86 10.60 15.94 -4.65
N ARG A 87 10.92 16.61 -3.54
CA ARG A 87 11.82 17.79 -3.57
C ARG A 87 13.25 17.44 -3.97
N ARG A 88 13.81 16.39 -3.36
CA ARG A 88 15.22 16.02 -3.57
C ARG A 88 15.51 15.58 -5.01
N PHE A 89 14.59 14.82 -5.61
CA PHE A 89 14.78 14.19 -6.91
C PHE A 89 13.89 14.77 -8.02
N ASP A 90 13.27 15.92 -7.76
CA ASP A 90 12.38 16.61 -8.71
C ASP A 90 11.32 15.67 -9.31
N ILE A 91 10.62 14.94 -8.43
CA ILE A 91 9.59 13.98 -8.87
C ILE A 91 8.24 14.66 -8.99
N ASP A 92 7.85 14.99 -10.22
CA ASP A 92 6.47 15.36 -10.53
C ASP A 92 5.60 14.11 -10.64
N CYS A 93 4.66 13.99 -9.70
CA CYS A 93 3.72 12.87 -9.61
C CYS A 93 2.29 13.33 -9.35
N ASP A 94 1.94 14.55 -9.73
CA ASP A 94 0.59 15.11 -9.59
C ASP A 94 0.08 15.09 -8.13
N TRP A 95 0.93 15.40 -7.15
CA TRP A 95 0.53 15.38 -5.75
C TRP A 95 -0.59 16.39 -5.47
N ARG A 96 -1.63 15.94 -4.77
CA ARG A 96 -2.66 16.77 -4.16
C ARG A 96 -2.84 16.40 -2.69
N ALA A 97 -2.86 17.41 -1.82
CA ALA A 97 -3.20 17.22 -0.41
C ALA A 97 -4.71 17.06 -0.23
N GLY A 98 -5.08 16.44 0.87
CA GLY A 98 -6.45 16.23 1.29
C GLY A 98 -6.96 14.81 1.05
N TYR A 99 -7.59 14.27 2.09
CA TYR A 99 -8.23 12.98 2.08
C TYR A 99 -9.56 13.03 2.84
N LEU A 100 -10.60 12.46 2.27
CA LEU A 100 -11.94 12.38 2.83
C LEU A 100 -12.27 10.92 3.21
N SER A 101 -12.53 10.68 4.49
CA SER A 101 -13.18 9.46 4.96
C SER A 101 -14.67 9.73 5.08
N LEU A 102 -15.51 9.10 4.25
CA LEU A 102 -16.94 9.40 4.17
C LEU A 102 -17.81 8.24 4.64
N ALA A 103 -18.63 8.50 5.63
CA ALA A 103 -19.58 7.53 6.19
C ALA A 103 -20.81 7.38 5.30
N VAL A 104 -21.17 6.12 5.00
CA VAL A 104 -22.31 5.81 4.10
C VAL A 104 -23.66 5.83 4.79
N ASN A 105 -23.71 5.93 6.12
CA ASN A 105 -24.93 6.06 6.91
C ASN A 105 -24.64 6.64 8.31
N ALA A 106 -25.69 6.93 9.07
CA ALA A 106 -25.58 7.54 10.39
C ALA A 106 -24.82 6.68 11.41
N ARG A 107 -24.95 5.33 11.36
CA ARG A 107 -24.21 4.42 12.25
C ARG A 107 -22.70 4.52 11.98
N LYS A 108 -22.29 4.39 10.73
CA LYS A 108 -20.89 4.54 10.32
C LYS A 108 -20.34 5.95 10.62
N GLY A 109 -21.19 6.97 10.53
CA GLY A 109 -20.84 8.34 10.94
C GLY A 109 -20.49 8.47 12.42
N ARG A 110 -21.28 7.83 13.31
CA ARG A 110 -20.96 7.78 14.74
C ARG A 110 -19.69 7.00 15.04
N GLU A 111 -19.49 5.85 14.39
CA GLU A 111 -18.26 5.04 14.53
C GLU A 111 -17.03 5.87 14.12
N LEU A 112 -17.12 6.59 13.01
CA LEU A 112 -16.04 7.45 12.50
C LEU A 112 -15.74 8.62 13.44
N ALA A 113 -16.76 9.26 14.00
CA ALA A 113 -16.61 10.36 14.97
C ALA A 113 -15.92 9.86 16.26
N GLN A 114 -16.36 8.73 16.82
CA GLN A 114 -15.73 8.11 18.00
C GLN A 114 -14.27 7.72 17.74
N TRP A 115 -13.98 7.19 16.56
CA TRP A 115 -12.62 6.88 16.14
C TRP A 115 -11.77 8.17 16.09
N HIS A 116 -12.29 9.25 15.50
CA HIS A 116 -11.59 10.53 15.41
C HIS A 116 -11.31 11.12 16.80
N GLU A 117 -12.31 11.20 17.68
CA GLU A 117 -12.14 11.68 19.05
C GLU A 117 -11.04 10.93 19.81
N ARG A 118 -11.00 9.60 19.65
CA ARG A 118 -9.94 8.79 20.22
C ARG A 118 -8.57 9.10 19.61
N MET A 119 -8.48 9.17 18.28
CA MET A 119 -7.21 9.41 17.58
C MET A 119 -6.69 10.82 17.87
N GLN A 120 -7.56 11.81 17.98
CA GLN A 120 -7.18 13.15 18.38
C GLN A 120 -6.62 13.17 19.81
N ARG A 121 -7.35 12.59 20.77
CA ARG A 121 -6.96 12.57 22.19
C ARG A 121 -5.67 11.76 22.42
N ASP A 122 -5.55 10.57 21.82
CA ASP A 122 -4.52 9.60 22.15
C ASP A 122 -3.29 9.71 21.24
N TYR A 123 -3.46 10.20 20.01
CA TYR A 123 -2.42 10.24 18.97
C TYR A 123 -2.18 11.63 18.37
N GLY A 124 -2.98 12.63 18.72
CA GLY A 124 -2.85 13.99 18.19
C GLY A 124 -3.23 14.10 16.71
N PHE A 125 -4.09 13.18 16.22
CA PHE A 125 -4.52 13.21 14.83
C PHE A 125 -5.52 14.37 14.63
N GLU A 126 -5.13 15.34 13.81
CA GLU A 126 -5.94 16.50 13.48
C GLU A 126 -6.66 16.29 12.14
N ALA A 127 -7.98 16.21 12.19
CA ALA A 127 -8.84 16.17 11.03
C ALA A 127 -10.08 17.06 11.25
N THR A 128 -10.66 17.55 10.17
CA THR A 128 -11.89 18.33 10.23
C THR A 128 -13.10 17.42 10.15
N ALA A 129 -13.96 17.44 11.17
CA ALA A 129 -15.23 16.73 11.13
C ALA A 129 -16.21 17.39 10.14
N ILE A 130 -16.89 16.57 9.35
CA ILE A 130 -17.87 17.00 8.34
C ILE A 130 -19.25 16.55 8.81
N ALA A 131 -20.07 17.51 9.22
CA ALA A 131 -21.44 17.25 9.65
C ALA A 131 -22.35 16.86 8.47
N PRO A 132 -23.48 16.15 8.72
CA PRO A 132 -24.39 15.73 7.66
C PRO A 132 -24.88 16.88 6.76
N ALA A 133 -25.16 18.05 7.31
CA ALA A 133 -25.60 19.21 6.55
C ALA A 133 -24.49 19.84 5.66
N GLU A 134 -23.23 19.48 5.89
CA GLU A 134 -22.07 20.05 5.19
C GLU A 134 -21.51 19.15 4.10
N VAL A 135 -21.90 17.87 4.07
CA VAL A 135 -21.34 16.87 3.14
C VAL A 135 -21.39 17.34 1.69
N GLY A 136 -22.49 17.98 1.26
CA GLY A 136 -22.64 18.49 -0.09
C GLY A 136 -21.63 19.57 -0.51
N ARG A 137 -20.92 20.20 0.44
CA ARG A 137 -19.81 21.13 0.13
C ARG A 137 -18.51 20.39 -0.22
N TRP A 138 -18.38 19.13 0.19
CA TRP A 138 -17.19 18.32 0.03
C TRP A 138 -17.29 17.33 -1.12
N ILE A 139 -18.50 16.84 -1.40
CA ILE A 139 -18.76 15.85 -2.43
C ILE A 139 -20.18 15.98 -2.97
N ASP A 140 -20.32 15.96 -4.30
CA ASP A 140 -21.61 15.97 -4.99
C ASP A 140 -22.12 14.53 -5.20
N SER A 141 -22.54 13.91 -4.10
CA SER A 141 -23.04 12.52 -4.09
C SER A 141 -24.10 12.35 -3.00
N PRO A 142 -25.24 11.72 -3.31
CA PRO A 142 -26.30 11.45 -2.34
C PRO A 142 -25.98 10.29 -1.39
N ARG A 143 -24.82 9.63 -1.58
CA ARG A 143 -24.48 8.38 -0.89
C ARG A 143 -23.99 8.58 0.54
N PHE A 144 -23.48 9.77 0.88
CA PHE A 144 -22.72 9.97 2.11
C PHE A 144 -23.49 10.79 3.13
N HIS A 145 -23.31 10.39 4.40
CA HIS A 145 -24.01 10.99 5.54
C HIS A 145 -23.15 12.05 6.27
N SER A 146 -21.89 11.75 6.52
CA SER A 146 -20.94 12.58 7.27
C SER A 146 -19.52 12.15 6.95
N GLY A 147 -18.49 12.80 7.49
CA GLY A 147 -17.13 12.41 7.19
C GLY A 147 -16.06 13.09 8.04
N LEU A 148 -14.82 12.84 7.64
CA LEU A 148 -13.62 13.53 8.11
C LEU A 148 -12.79 13.99 6.93
N HIS A 149 -12.19 15.16 7.04
CA HIS A 149 -11.17 15.65 6.13
C HIS A 149 -9.82 15.67 6.83
N ASP A 150 -8.88 14.89 6.31
CA ASP A 150 -7.48 14.87 6.73
C ASP A 150 -6.65 15.71 5.74
N PRO A 151 -6.07 16.83 6.19
CA PRO A 151 -5.27 17.71 5.33
C PRO A 151 -3.85 17.19 5.08
N LEU A 152 -3.30 16.30 5.92
CA LEU A 152 -1.94 15.78 5.84
C LEU A 152 -1.79 14.68 4.80
N SER A 153 -2.76 13.79 4.74
CA SER A 153 -2.85 12.77 3.71
C SER A 153 -3.16 13.38 2.34
N GLY A 154 -2.98 12.61 1.30
CA GLY A 154 -3.25 13.12 -0.05
C GLY A 154 -3.24 12.04 -1.10
N HIS A 155 -3.09 12.44 -2.35
CA HIS A 155 -2.97 11.50 -3.44
C HIS A 155 -1.98 11.96 -4.52
N LEU A 156 -1.54 11.01 -5.31
CA LEU A 156 -0.60 11.21 -6.40
C LEU A 156 -0.86 10.24 -7.55
N HIS A 157 -0.15 10.40 -8.65
CA HIS A 157 -0.12 9.42 -9.73
C HIS A 157 0.93 8.34 -9.42
N PRO A 158 0.52 7.11 -9.02
CA PRO A 158 1.43 6.12 -8.44
C PRO A 158 2.53 5.68 -9.42
N LEU A 159 2.20 5.51 -10.70
CA LEU A 159 3.18 5.08 -11.70
C LEU A 159 4.21 6.19 -12.01
N LYS A 160 3.78 7.47 -12.08
CA LYS A 160 4.73 8.60 -12.19
C LYS A 160 5.68 8.64 -10.99
N TYR A 161 5.15 8.41 -9.78
CA TYR A 161 5.98 8.35 -8.57
C TYR A 161 6.96 7.18 -8.61
N CYS A 162 6.53 5.98 -9.01
CA CYS A 162 7.42 4.81 -9.18
C CYS A 162 8.54 5.09 -10.19
N HIS A 163 8.23 5.67 -11.35
CA HIS A 163 9.23 6.01 -12.35
C HIS A 163 10.21 7.09 -11.84
N GLY A 164 9.70 8.08 -11.08
CA GLY A 164 10.53 9.06 -10.40
C GLY A 164 11.48 8.42 -9.40
N MET A 165 10.99 7.51 -8.56
CA MET A 165 11.78 6.75 -7.60
C MET A 165 12.83 5.85 -8.28
N GLY A 166 12.49 5.24 -9.43
CA GLY A 166 13.43 4.44 -10.21
C GLY A 166 14.58 5.29 -10.76
N ARG A 167 14.28 6.49 -11.33
CA ARG A 167 15.31 7.45 -11.77
C ARG A 167 16.17 7.92 -10.60
N ALA A 168 15.55 8.20 -9.44
CA ALA A 168 16.24 8.58 -8.22
C ALA A 168 17.22 7.49 -7.76
N ALA A 169 16.78 6.22 -7.72
CA ALA A 169 17.64 5.10 -7.36
C ALA A 169 18.84 4.96 -8.31
N ALA A 170 18.62 5.07 -9.62
CA ALA A 170 19.70 5.03 -10.61
C ALA A 170 20.67 6.21 -10.44
N SER A 171 20.17 7.42 -10.13
CA SER A 171 21.00 8.63 -9.97
C SER A 171 21.94 8.57 -8.75
N VAL A 172 21.62 7.76 -7.75
CA VAL A 172 22.48 7.53 -6.57
C VAL A 172 23.33 6.27 -6.69
N GLY A 173 23.41 5.67 -7.89
CA GLY A 173 24.34 4.58 -8.19
C GLY A 173 23.76 3.16 -8.00
N VAL A 174 22.47 3.01 -7.75
CA VAL A 174 21.84 1.68 -7.67
C VAL A 174 21.87 0.99 -9.04
N ARG A 175 22.34 -0.25 -9.08
CA ARG A 175 22.31 -1.08 -10.28
C ARG A 175 20.96 -1.79 -10.40
N ILE A 176 20.13 -1.39 -11.36
CA ILE A 176 18.77 -1.87 -11.54
C ILE A 176 18.71 -2.84 -12.73
N PHE A 177 18.08 -3.99 -12.53
CA PHE A 177 17.87 -5.00 -13.57
C PHE A 177 16.37 -5.34 -13.64
N GLU A 178 15.72 -4.83 -14.66
CA GLU A 178 14.35 -5.18 -15.02
C GLU A 178 14.32 -6.47 -15.85
N GLY A 179 13.16 -7.13 -15.97
CA GLY A 179 13.02 -8.40 -16.66
C GLY A 179 13.86 -9.52 -16.03
N THR A 180 14.25 -9.37 -14.75
CA THR A 180 15.23 -10.24 -14.08
C THR A 180 14.60 -10.89 -12.84
N ALA A 181 13.79 -11.92 -13.09
CA ALA A 181 13.14 -12.68 -12.02
C ALA A 181 14.16 -13.51 -11.22
N VAL A 182 14.13 -13.36 -9.90
CA VAL A 182 14.82 -14.26 -8.99
C VAL A 182 14.02 -15.54 -8.84
N THR A 183 14.65 -16.68 -9.11
CA THR A 183 14.01 -18.01 -9.09
C THR A 183 14.42 -18.85 -7.89
N ALA A 184 15.57 -18.55 -7.26
CA ALA A 184 16.03 -19.23 -6.06
C ALA A 184 16.89 -18.31 -5.19
N LEU A 185 16.83 -18.57 -3.88
CA LEU A 185 17.65 -17.94 -2.85
C LEU A 185 18.37 -19.02 -2.04
N ALA A 186 19.70 -19.01 -2.07
CA ALA A 186 20.53 -19.83 -1.20
C ALA A 186 21.06 -18.95 -0.05
N ALA A 187 20.82 -19.40 1.18
CA ALA A 187 21.30 -18.78 2.41
C ALA A 187 22.78 -19.15 2.68
N GLY A 188 23.36 -18.57 3.72
CA GLY A 188 24.75 -18.79 4.15
C GLY A 188 25.47 -17.46 4.43
N ALA A 189 26.78 -17.49 4.71
CA ALA A 189 27.57 -16.28 4.97
C ALA A 189 27.48 -15.29 3.79
N THR A 190 27.55 -15.81 2.57
CA THR A 190 27.23 -15.05 1.34
C THR A 190 25.95 -15.64 0.74
N LYS A 191 24.92 -14.80 0.64
CA LYS A 191 23.64 -15.16 0.03
C LYS A 191 23.79 -15.18 -1.49
N ARG A 192 23.09 -16.13 -2.14
CA ARG A 192 23.08 -16.22 -3.61
C ARG A 192 21.67 -16.19 -4.16
N LEU A 193 21.43 -15.26 -5.06
CA LEU A 193 20.19 -15.13 -5.81
C LEU A 193 20.40 -15.64 -7.23
N THR A 194 19.61 -16.61 -7.66
CA THR A 194 19.66 -17.18 -9.01
C THR A 194 18.61 -16.50 -9.90
N THR A 195 19.02 -16.12 -11.10
CA THR A 195 18.17 -15.58 -12.17
C THR A 195 18.47 -16.31 -13.47
N ALA A 196 17.64 -16.11 -14.50
CA ALA A 196 17.90 -16.67 -15.82
C ALA A 196 19.23 -16.15 -16.44
N GLY A 197 19.62 -14.90 -16.10
CA GLY A 197 20.85 -14.26 -16.60
C GLY A 197 22.10 -14.57 -15.79
N GLY A 198 22.00 -15.31 -14.67
CA GLY A 198 23.14 -15.64 -13.81
C GLY A 198 22.86 -15.52 -12.33
N THR A 199 23.91 -15.36 -11.54
CA THR A 199 23.84 -15.35 -10.07
C THR A 199 24.33 -14.01 -9.50
N VAL A 200 23.61 -13.49 -8.49
CA VAL A 200 24.02 -12.34 -7.68
C VAL A 200 24.39 -12.85 -6.29
N SER A 201 25.58 -12.49 -5.82
CA SER A 201 26.08 -12.79 -4.46
C SER A 201 26.06 -11.52 -3.62
N ALA A 202 25.49 -11.57 -2.41
CA ALA A 202 25.34 -10.42 -1.53
C ALA A 202 25.56 -10.78 -0.06
N ARG A 203 25.98 -9.79 0.75
CA ARG A 203 26.03 -9.93 2.22
C ARG A 203 24.65 -9.89 2.83
N HIS A 204 23.80 -8.99 2.32
CA HIS A 204 22.42 -8.80 2.74
C HIS A 204 21.46 -8.98 1.57
N VAL A 205 20.27 -9.47 1.85
CA VAL A 205 19.17 -9.57 0.89
C VAL A 205 17.92 -8.95 1.46
N LEU A 206 17.24 -8.12 0.67
CA LEU A 206 15.90 -7.66 0.97
C LEU A 206 14.89 -8.29 0.03
N LEU A 207 13.91 -9.00 0.59
CA LEU A 207 12.76 -9.53 -0.13
C LEU A 207 11.60 -8.52 -0.07
N ALA A 208 11.37 -7.78 -1.14
CA ALA A 208 10.33 -6.76 -1.31
C ALA A 208 9.40 -7.08 -2.51
N GLY A 209 9.36 -8.33 -2.95
CA GLY A 209 8.57 -8.79 -4.12
C GLY A 209 7.10 -9.06 -3.80
N ASN A 210 6.67 -8.87 -2.55
CA ASN A 210 5.27 -9.00 -2.14
C ASN A 210 4.68 -10.37 -2.53
N VAL A 211 3.45 -10.41 -3.06
CA VAL A 211 2.76 -11.64 -3.50
C VAL A 211 3.43 -12.35 -4.69
N TYR A 212 4.44 -11.73 -5.29
CA TYR A 212 5.16 -12.26 -6.45
C TYR A 212 6.47 -13.00 -6.10
N LEU A 213 6.81 -13.17 -4.80
CA LEU A 213 7.97 -13.94 -4.33
C LEU A 213 7.79 -15.47 -4.43
N GLN A 214 6.91 -15.94 -5.28
CA GLN A 214 6.51 -17.35 -5.39
C GLN A 214 7.70 -18.30 -5.52
N GLY A 215 7.79 -19.24 -4.57
CA GLY A 215 8.86 -20.25 -4.53
C GLY A 215 10.20 -19.75 -3.94
N VAL A 216 10.46 -18.44 -3.90
CA VAL A 216 11.72 -17.90 -3.36
C VAL A 216 11.73 -17.91 -1.83
N ALA A 217 10.59 -17.61 -1.20
CA ALA A 217 10.44 -17.60 0.25
C ALA A 217 9.07 -18.17 0.70
N PRO A 218 8.86 -19.51 0.64
CA PRO A 218 7.56 -20.13 0.88
C PRO A 218 6.97 -19.89 2.27
N LEU A 219 7.80 -19.59 3.28
CA LEU A 219 7.30 -19.23 4.62
C LEU A 219 6.57 -17.89 4.61
N LEU A 220 7.03 -16.92 3.83
CA LEU A 220 6.40 -15.61 3.72
C LEU A 220 5.04 -15.69 3.01
N GLU A 221 4.93 -16.55 2.00
CA GLU A 221 3.70 -16.74 1.24
C GLU A 221 2.51 -17.20 2.09
N LYS A 222 2.77 -17.94 3.18
CA LYS A 222 1.72 -18.43 4.09
C LYS A 222 1.15 -17.33 4.97
N ARG A 223 1.85 -16.21 5.13
CA ARG A 223 1.52 -15.11 6.05
C ARG A 223 0.69 -14.01 5.39
N ILE A 224 0.66 -13.99 4.07
CA ILE A 224 -0.10 -13.01 3.28
C ILE A 224 -1.06 -13.70 2.32
N MET A 225 -2.14 -12.97 1.99
CA MET A 225 -3.10 -13.38 0.99
C MET A 225 -3.11 -12.40 -0.18
N PRO A 226 -2.86 -12.87 -1.41
CA PRO A 226 -3.08 -12.06 -2.60
C PRO A 226 -4.57 -11.80 -2.79
N VAL A 227 -4.97 -10.54 -2.77
CA VAL A 227 -6.36 -10.11 -3.02
C VAL A 227 -6.38 -9.20 -4.24
N GLY A 228 -7.14 -9.58 -5.26
CA GLY A 228 -7.33 -8.78 -6.47
C GLY A 228 -8.21 -7.56 -6.16
N THR A 229 -7.72 -6.37 -6.51
CA THR A 229 -8.45 -5.11 -6.44
C THR A 229 -8.49 -4.46 -7.81
N TYR A 230 -9.54 -3.68 -8.08
CA TYR A 230 -9.80 -3.17 -9.43
C TYR A 230 -10.08 -1.68 -9.42
N ILE A 231 -9.64 -1.03 -10.51
CA ILE A 231 -9.79 0.41 -10.72
C ILE A 231 -10.29 0.63 -12.15
N VAL A 232 -11.13 1.65 -12.30
CA VAL A 232 -11.52 2.20 -13.61
C VAL A 232 -11.27 3.69 -13.66
N THR A 233 -11.10 4.23 -14.87
CA THR A 233 -11.21 5.67 -15.09
C THR A 233 -12.33 5.96 -16.08
N SER A 234 -13.06 7.04 -15.81
CA SER A 234 -14.00 7.58 -16.78
C SER A 234 -13.27 8.11 -18.02
N GLU A 235 -14.00 8.39 -19.09
CA GLU A 235 -13.56 9.34 -20.11
C GLU A 235 -13.28 10.72 -19.49
N PRO A 236 -12.50 11.62 -20.12
CA PRO A 236 -12.32 12.98 -19.64
C PRO A 236 -13.67 13.68 -19.51
N LEU A 237 -13.90 14.28 -18.35
CA LEU A 237 -15.09 15.10 -18.09
C LEU A 237 -14.79 16.57 -18.42
N ALA A 238 -15.84 17.37 -18.64
CA ALA A 238 -15.66 18.82 -18.68
C ALA A 238 -15.03 19.28 -17.35
N PRO A 239 -14.05 20.22 -17.36
CA PRO A 239 -13.32 20.63 -16.14
C PRO A 239 -14.23 21.02 -14.97
N ALA A 240 -15.29 21.82 -15.25
CA ALA A 240 -16.26 22.22 -14.22
C ALA A 240 -17.01 21.01 -13.62
N ARG A 241 -17.35 20.02 -14.45
CA ARG A 241 -18.01 18.79 -14.01
C ARG A 241 -17.10 17.93 -13.16
N ALA A 242 -15.84 17.76 -13.52
CA ALA A 242 -14.85 17.03 -12.73
C ALA A 242 -14.64 17.70 -11.37
N GLN A 243 -14.52 19.04 -11.37
CA GLN A 243 -14.36 19.85 -10.16
C GLN A 243 -15.58 19.75 -9.24
N SER A 244 -16.80 19.73 -9.78
CA SER A 244 -18.02 19.67 -8.96
C SER A 244 -18.20 18.35 -8.23
N LEU A 245 -17.65 17.22 -8.74
CA LEU A 245 -17.78 15.93 -8.08
C LEU A 245 -17.13 15.91 -6.69
N ILE A 246 -15.93 16.49 -6.58
CA ILE A 246 -15.14 16.60 -5.34
C ILE A 246 -14.52 17.99 -5.30
N PRO A 247 -15.25 19.00 -4.80
CA PRO A 247 -14.81 20.41 -4.85
C PRO A 247 -13.43 20.67 -4.23
N SER A 248 -13.08 19.95 -3.16
CA SER A 248 -11.76 20.04 -2.51
C SER A 248 -10.63 19.46 -3.35
N GLY A 249 -10.93 18.62 -4.34
CA GLY A 249 -9.95 17.82 -5.09
C GLY A 249 -9.27 16.74 -4.26
N SER A 250 -9.74 16.47 -3.05
CA SER A 250 -9.20 15.43 -2.16
C SER A 250 -9.43 14.02 -2.73
N ALA A 251 -8.62 13.06 -2.31
CA ALA A 251 -8.98 11.66 -2.46
C ALA A 251 -10.08 11.28 -1.49
N VAL A 252 -10.90 10.31 -1.84
CA VAL A 252 -12.06 9.88 -1.05
C VAL A 252 -12.01 8.38 -0.84
N CYS A 253 -12.41 7.93 0.36
CA CYS A 253 -12.70 6.54 0.67
C CYS A 253 -13.99 6.45 1.48
N ASP A 254 -14.83 5.43 1.21
CA ASP A 254 -15.98 5.19 2.06
C ASP A 254 -15.62 4.32 3.28
N THR A 255 -16.55 4.23 4.25
CA THR A 255 -16.36 3.46 5.48
C THR A 255 -16.82 2.00 5.40
N ASN A 256 -17.05 1.46 4.22
CA ASN A 256 -17.41 0.06 4.08
C ASN A 256 -16.18 -0.84 4.26
N PHE A 257 -16.39 -2.07 4.68
CA PHE A 257 -15.31 -3.06 4.77
C PHE A 257 -14.68 -3.37 3.40
N VAL A 258 -15.53 -3.54 2.37
CA VAL A 258 -15.10 -3.56 0.96
C VAL A 258 -15.33 -2.16 0.41
N LEU A 259 -14.39 -1.29 0.72
CA LEU A 259 -14.51 0.13 0.46
C LEU A 259 -14.50 0.47 -1.04
N ASP A 260 -15.20 1.56 -1.37
CA ASP A 260 -15.02 2.28 -2.62
C ASP A 260 -14.09 3.48 -2.36
N TYR A 261 -13.16 3.71 -3.25
CA TYR A 261 -12.26 4.86 -3.19
C TYR A 261 -12.14 5.53 -4.56
N PHE A 262 -12.02 6.84 -4.56
CA PHE A 262 -12.01 7.58 -5.81
C PHE A 262 -11.35 8.95 -5.66
N ARG A 263 -10.98 9.53 -6.78
CA ARG A 263 -10.44 10.88 -6.91
C ARG A 263 -10.55 11.37 -8.34
N THR A 264 -10.43 12.68 -8.55
CA THR A 264 -10.23 13.23 -9.89
C THR A 264 -8.76 13.19 -10.28
N THR A 265 -8.50 13.11 -11.58
CA THR A 265 -7.15 13.16 -12.18
C THR A 265 -6.90 14.54 -12.81
N PRO A 266 -5.63 14.93 -13.07
CA PRO A 266 -5.31 16.22 -13.72
C PRO A 266 -5.94 16.39 -15.11
N ASP A 267 -6.18 15.30 -15.83
CA ASP A 267 -6.87 15.27 -17.12
C ASP A 267 -8.41 15.13 -16.98
N HIS A 268 -8.95 15.50 -15.81
CA HIS A 268 -10.38 15.59 -15.50
C HIS A 268 -11.16 14.27 -15.61
N ARG A 269 -10.53 13.13 -15.35
CA ARG A 269 -11.22 11.85 -15.22
C ARG A 269 -11.59 11.58 -13.77
N LEU A 270 -12.65 10.81 -13.55
CA LEU A 270 -12.89 10.18 -12.26
C LEU A 270 -12.19 8.81 -12.26
N LEU A 271 -11.14 8.66 -11.42
CA LEU A 271 -10.57 7.37 -11.06
C LEU A 271 -11.40 6.77 -9.93
N TYR A 272 -11.90 5.56 -10.13
CA TYR A 272 -12.77 4.88 -9.17
C TYR A 272 -12.26 3.46 -8.92
N GLY A 273 -11.90 3.18 -7.68
CA GLY A 273 -11.44 1.88 -7.21
C GLY A 273 -12.43 1.26 -6.22
N GLY A 274 -12.39 -0.03 -6.13
CA GLY A 274 -13.27 -0.81 -5.25
C GLY A 274 -13.31 -2.25 -5.74
N ARG A 275 -14.33 -3.01 -5.34
CA ARG A 275 -14.48 -4.43 -5.68
C ARG A 275 -13.22 -5.23 -5.42
N VAL A 276 -13.32 -6.26 -4.68
CA VAL A 276 -12.27 -7.23 -4.42
C VAL A 276 -12.61 -8.57 -5.04
N SER A 277 -11.63 -9.26 -5.58
CA SER A 277 -11.74 -10.63 -6.02
C SER A 277 -10.74 -11.48 -5.24
N TYR A 278 -11.22 -12.61 -4.78
CA TYR A 278 -10.42 -13.62 -4.06
C TYR A 278 -9.93 -14.73 -4.99
N SER A 279 -10.23 -14.60 -6.28
CA SER A 279 -9.62 -15.39 -7.32
C SER A 279 -8.53 -14.58 -8.02
N THR A 280 -7.55 -15.26 -8.58
CA THR A 280 -6.51 -14.65 -9.41
C THR A 280 -7.01 -14.27 -10.81
N ILE A 281 -8.30 -14.51 -11.08
CA ILE A 281 -8.93 -14.28 -12.39
C ILE A 281 -9.59 -12.90 -12.40
N THR A 282 -9.21 -12.06 -13.35
CA THR A 282 -9.88 -10.79 -13.60
C THR A 282 -11.29 -11.04 -14.16
N PRO A 283 -12.35 -10.45 -13.55
CA PRO A 283 -13.71 -10.63 -14.04
C PRO A 283 -13.89 -10.12 -15.48
N ALA A 284 -14.52 -10.90 -16.36
CA ALA A 284 -14.76 -10.53 -17.75
C ALA A 284 -15.60 -9.24 -17.88
N ASN A 285 -16.53 -8.99 -16.93
CA ASN A 285 -17.37 -7.79 -16.91
C ASN A 285 -16.81 -6.68 -15.98
N LEU A 286 -15.48 -6.56 -15.86
CA LEU A 286 -14.84 -5.65 -14.90
C LEU A 286 -15.30 -4.20 -15.12
N ALA A 287 -15.13 -3.67 -16.33
CA ALA A 287 -15.45 -2.27 -16.64
C ALA A 287 -16.92 -1.93 -16.33
N GLU A 288 -17.85 -2.79 -16.77
CA GLU A 288 -19.28 -2.58 -16.54
C GLU A 288 -19.65 -2.63 -15.05
N SER A 289 -19.16 -3.63 -14.34
CA SER A 289 -19.45 -3.78 -12.90
C SER A 289 -18.88 -2.64 -12.05
N MET A 290 -17.70 -2.13 -12.41
CA MET A 290 -17.10 -0.97 -11.76
C MET A 290 -17.82 0.32 -12.16
N ARG A 291 -18.23 0.47 -13.43
CA ARG A 291 -19.07 1.57 -13.86
C ARG A 291 -20.38 1.63 -13.07
N ALA A 292 -21.05 0.50 -12.87
CA ALA A 292 -22.26 0.44 -12.06
C ALA A 292 -22.05 0.93 -10.62
N ARG A 293 -20.90 0.62 -9.99
CA ARG A 293 -20.51 1.16 -8.67
C ARG A 293 -20.27 2.67 -8.71
N MET A 294 -19.52 3.13 -9.71
CA MET A 294 -19.24 4.55 -9.92
C MET A 294 -20.53 5.36 -10.08
N VAL A 295 -21.49 4.89 -10.92
CA VAL A 295 -22.79 5.53 -11.12
C VAL A 295 -23.67 5.50 -9.89
N ARG A 296 -23.59 4.46 -9.07
CA ARG A 296 -24.29 4.43 -7.78
C ARG A 296 -23.78 5.51 -6.83
N THR A 297 -22.50 5.81 -6.87
CA THR A 297 -21.90 6.89 -6.06
C THR A 297 -22.19 8.26 -6.67
N PHE A 298 -22.11 8.36 -7.98
CA PHE A 298 -22.32 9.59 -8.76
C PHE A 298 -23.38 9.38 -9.85
N PRO A 299 -24.69 9.44 -9.52
CA PRO A 299 -25.77 9.19 -10.50
C PRO A 299 -25.71 10.13 -11.72
N GLN A 300 -25.19 11.34 -11.54
CA GLN A 300 -24.97 12.29 -12.62
C GLN A 300 -23.97 11.80 -13.69
N LEU A 301 -23.20 10.72 -13.42
CA LEU A 301 -22.29 10.09 -14.39
C LEU A 301 -22.91 8.93 -15.16
N ALA A 302 -24.24 8.75 -15.15
CA ALA A 302 -24.92 7.61 -15.80
C ALA A 302 -24.57 7.45 -17.29
N GLY A 303 -24.37 8.55 -18.02
CA GLY A 303 -24.01 8.55 -19.45
C GLY A 303 -22.50 8.49 -19.74
N VAL A 304 -21.65 8.45 -18.70
CA VAL A 304 -20.19 8.50 -18.86
C VAL A 304 -19.62 7.12 -19.17
N ARG A 305 -18.69 7.06 -20.14
CA ARG A 305 -17.98 5.82 -20.49
C ARG A 305 -16.80 5.56 -19.56
N VAL A 306 -16.42 4.30 -19.46
CA VAL A 306 -15.15 3.86 -18.84
C VAL A 306 -14.13 3.67 -19.95
N ASP A 307 -13.03 4.44 -19.91
CA ASP A 307 -11.95 4.33 -20.90
C ASP A 307 -10.91 3.29 -20.49
N HIS A 308 -10.59 3.22 -19.20
CA HIS A 308 -9.58 2.28 -18.71
C HIS A 308 -10.11 1.45 -17.55
N ALA A 309 -9.75 0.17 -17.53
CA ALA A 309 -10.03 -0.74 -16.43
C ALA A 309 -8.82 -1.65 -16.20
N TRP A 310 -8.36 -1.75 -14.97
CA TRP A 310 -7.24 -2.63 -14.61
C TRP A 310 -7.37 -3.19 -13.22
N GLY A 311 -6.56 -4.19 -12.91
CA GLY A 311 -6.46 -4.78 -11.60
C GLY A 311 -5.03 -4.92 -11.13
N GLY A 312 -4.89 -5.23 -9.87
CA GLY A 312 -3.62 -5.56 -9.22
C GLY A 312 -3.87 -6.39 -7.98
N PHE A 313 -2.82 -6.98 -7.45
CA PHE A 313 -2.90 -7.75 -6.21
C PHE A 313 -2.30 -6.96 -5.06
N VAL A 314 -3.04 -6.90 -3.95
CA VAL A 314 -2.53 -6.44 -2.65
C VAL A 314 -2.30 -7.65 -1.75
N ASP A 315 -1.36 -7.51 -0.83
CA ASP A 315 -0.96 -8.50 0.15
C ASP A 315 -1.68 -8.24 1.47
N ILE A 316 -2.66 -9.03 1.79
CA ILE A 316 -3.40 -8.89 3.06
C ILE A 316 -2.80 -9.85 4.09
N SER A 317 -2.29 -9.33 5.23
CA SER A 317 -1.98 -10.11 6.42
C SER A 317 -3.26 -10.39 7.23
N MET A 318 -3.28 -11.43 8.08
CA MET A 318 -4.52 -11.79 8.81
C MET A 318 -5.04 -10.69 9.74
N ASN A 319 -4.14 -9.98 10.42
CA ASN A 319 -4.47 -8.86 11.30
C ASN A 319 -4.39 -7.49 10.61
N ARG A 320 -4.10 -7.48 9.30
CA ARG A 320 -3.91 -6.28 8.47
C ARG A 320 -2.75 -5.37 8.90
N ALA A 321 -1.97 -5.76 9.90
CA ALA A 321 -0.74 -5.06 10.27
C ALA A 321 0.39 -5.36 9.26
N PRO A 322 1.34 -4.44 9.04
CA PRO A 322 2.49 -4.66 8.17
C PRO A 322 3.40 -5.74 8.74
N ASP A 323 3.89 -6.63 7.89
CA ASP A 323 4.71 -7.79 8.26
C ASP A 323 6.15 -7.60 7.75
N PHE A 324 6.99 -7.09 8.65
CA PHE A 324 8.41 -6.84 8.42
C PHE A 324 9.24 -7.75 9.33
N GLY A 325 10.40 -8.17 8.88
CA GLY A 325 11.26 -8.99 9.71
C GLY A 325 12.49 -9.54 9.01
N ARG A 326 13.13 -10.47 9.69
CA ARG A 326 14.28 -11.24 9.20
C ARG A 326 13.88 -12.70 9.06
N LEU A 327 14.36 -13.39 8.04
CA LEU A 327 14.02 -14.80 7.86
C LEU A 327 14.60 -15.68 8.98
N ALA A 328 15.74 -15.31 9.56
CA ALA A 328 16.32 -16.02 10.69
C ALA A 328 15.36 -16.07 11.91
N ASP A 329 14.61 -14.99 12.15
CA ASP A 329 13.65 -14.87 13.25
C ASP A 329 12.40 -15.76 13.07
N LEU A 330 12.19 -16.29 11.85
CA LEU A 330 11.12 -17.23 11.53
C LEU A 330 11.51 -18.71 11.74
N GLY A 331 12.63 -18.98 12.44
CA GLY A 331 13.08 -20.32 12.78
C GLY A 331 13.90 -21.02 11.69
N LEU A 332 14.38 -20.28 10.69
CA LEU A 332 15.22 -20.85 9.62
C LEU A 332 16.71 -20.98 10.00
N GLY A 333 17.10 -20.45 11.16
CA GLY A 333 18.48 -20.56 11.66
C GLY A 333 19.43 -19.45 11.18
N SER A 334 20.67 -19.50 11.67
CA SER A 334 21.68 -18.45 11.49
C SER A 334 22.13 -18.24 10.03
N ASP A 335 22.04 -19.24 9.20
CA ASP A 335 22.37 -19.11 7.77
C ASP A 335 21.51 -18.08 7.04
N TYR A 336 20.28 -17.84 7.54
CA TYR A 336 19.37 -16.83 7.03
C TYR A 336 19.57 -15.44 7.66
N ALA A 337 20.56 -15.24 8.53
CA ALA A 337 20.91 -13.92 9.06
C ALA A 337 21.26 -12.97 7.90
N GLY A 338 20.78 -11.71 7.97
CA GLY A 338 20.98 -10.72 6.93
C GLY A 338 20.04 -10.87 5.73
N ILE A 339 18.99 -11.71 5.82
CA ILE A 339 17.88 -11.72 4.87
C ILE A 339 16.66 -11.10 5.52
N TYR A 340 16.26 -9.94 4.98
CA TYR A 340 15.14 -9.13 5.44
C TYR A 340 13.94 -9.29 4.51
N TYR A 341 12.74 -9.01 5.02
CA TYR A 341 11.54 -8.98 4.20
C TYR A 341 10.59 -7.86 4.60
N LEU A 342 9.85 -7.35 3.62
CA LEU A 342 8.81 -6.35 3.77
C LEU A 342 7.57 -6.79 2.99
N GLN A 343 6.47 -7.04 3.71
CA GLN A 343 5.18 -7.44 3.13
C GLN A 343 4.02 -7.07 4.06
N GLY A 344 2.78 -7.45 3.71
CA GLY A 344 1.62 -7.32 4.57
C GLY A 344 1.08 -5.89 4.68
N PHE A 345 1.30 -5.04 3.70
CA PHE A 345 0.82 -3.64 3.72
C PHE A 345 -0.70 -3.51 3.66
N SER A 346 -1.40 -4.59 3.33
CA SER A 346 -2.86 -4.74 3.41
C SER A 346 -3.67 -3.65 2.71
N GLY A 347 -3.16 -3.15 1.57
CA GLY A 347 -3.80 -2.11 0.77
C GLY A 347 -3.53 -0.67 1.23
N HIS A 348 -2.71 -0.47 2.28
CA HIS A 348 -2.36 0.85 2.85
C HIS A 348 -0.87 1.19 2.65
N GLY A 349 -0.29 0.74 1.54
CA GLY A 349 1.17 0.72 1.37
C GLY A 349 1.78 1.95 0.72
N LEU A 350 1.04 2.87 0.07
CA LEU A 350 1.67 3.88 -0.79
C LEU A 350 2.71 4.75 -0.05
N ALA A 351 2.37 5.26 1.13
CA ALA A 351 3.30 6.00 1.97
C ALA A 351 4.21 5.05 2.78
N LEU A 352 3.60 4.05 3.43
CA LEU A 352 4.29 3.16 4.38
C LEU A 352 5.43 2.37 3.73
N THR A 353 5.34 1.98 2.45
CA THR A 353 6.41 1.27 1.75
C THR A 353 7.69 2.11 1.64
N GLY A 354 7.54 3.43 1.49
CA GLY A 354 8.67 4.36 1.52
C GLY A 354 9.42 4.32 2.84
N LEU A 355 8.68 4.43 3.94
CA LEU A 355 9.22 4.34 5.28
C LEU A 355 9.83 2.94 5.55
N ALA A 356 9.13 1.87 5.19
CA ALA A 356 9.61 0.50 5.40
C ALA A 356 10.98 0.26 4.75
N GLY A 357 11.20 0.80 3.54
CA GLY A 357 12.50 0.77 2.88
C GLY A 357 13.58 1.55 3.64
N LYS A 358 13.24 2.69 4.23
CA LYS A 358 14.15 3.46 5.10
C LYS A 358 14.51 2.68 6.36
N LEU A 359 13.51 2.11 7.05
CA LEU A 359 13.73 1.36 8.29
C LEU A 359 14.60 0.10 8.09
N VAL A 360 14.41 -0.62 7.00
CA VAL A 360 15.26 -1.79 6.71
C VAL A 360 16.67 -1.37 6.34
N ALA A 361 16.87 -0.21 5.70
CA ALA A 361 18.20 0.32 5.43
C ALA A 361 18.92 0.72 6.72
N GLU A 362 18.23 1.39 7.66
CA GLU A 362 18.74 1.67 9.02
C GLU A 362 19.16 0.37 9.74
N ALA A 363 18.32 -0.67 9.67
CA ALA A 363 18.61 -1.96 10.30
C ALA A 363 19.81 -2.69 9.68
N ILE A 364 20.02 -2.57 8.38
CA ILE A 364 21.19 -3.14 7.70
C ILE A 364 22.46 -2.35 8.07
N ASP A 365 22.34 -1.04 8.26
CA ASP A 365 23.43 -0.14 8.62
C ASP A 365 23.79 -0.19 10.12
N GLY A 366 23.03 -0.95 10.93
CA GLY A 366 23.34 -1.23 12.33
C GLY A 366 22.37 -0.67 13.36
N ASP A 367 21.44 0.23 12.98
CA ASP A 367 20.37 0.70 13.86
C ASP A 367 19.03 0.04 13.51
N ALA A 368 18.72 -1.06 14.17
CA ALA A 368 17.49 -1.79 13.97
C ALA A 368 16.32 -1.33 14.87
N THR A 369 16.51 -0.34 15.73
CA THR A 369 15.53 0.04 16.77
C THR A 369 14.13 0.28 16.24
N ARG A 370 14.00 1.03 15.15
CA ARG A 370 12.73 1.38 14.51
C ARG A 370 12.16 0.21 13.71
N PHE A 371 13.01 -0.50 12.97
CA PHE A 371 12.63 -1.70 12.23
C PHE A 371 12.10 -2.78 13.18
N ASP A 372 12.76 -3.02 14.30
CA ASP A 372 12.38 -4.02 15.30
C ASP A 372 11.06 -3.69 15.99
N THR A 373 10.62 -2.43 16.00
CA THR A 373 9.30 -2.07 16.46
C THR A 373 8.22 -2.76 15.62
N PHE A 374 8.37 -2.75 14.31
CA PHE A 374 7.46 -3.48 13.40
C PHE A 374 7.72 -5.01 13.41
N ALA A 375 8.98 -5.44 13.47
CA ALA A 375 9.34 -6.86 13.46
C ALA A 375 8.80 -7.64 14.68
N ARG A 376 8.47 -6.96 15.79
CA ARG A 376 7.81 -7.56 16.95
C ARG A 376 6.31 -7.81 16.78
N LEU A 377 5.68 -7.28 15.72
CA LEU A 377 4.28 -7.56 15.42
C LEU A 377 4.11 -9.04 15.07
N ARG A 378 3.15 -9.67 15.73
CA ARG A 378 2.90 -11.10 15.56
C ARG A 378 1.94 -11.35 14.40
N HIS A 379 2.34 -12.23 13.51
CA HIS A 379 1.54 -12.62 12.36
C HIS A 379 1.25 -14.11 12.39
N ARG A 380 0.03 -14.48 12.00
CA ARG A 380 -0.39 -15.88 11.87
C ARG A 380 -0.40 -16.28 10.41
N ASN A 381 -0.09 -17.55 10.16
CA ASN A 381 -0.29 -18.12 8.83
C ASN A 381 -1.79 -18.24 8.52
N PHE A 382 -2.16 -18.07 7.27
CA PHE A 382 -3.52 -18.33 6.83
C PHE A 382 -3.84 -19.83 6.99
N PRO A 383 -5.02 -20.18 7.56
CA PRO A 383 -5.44 -21.58 7.77
C PRO A 383 -5.50 -22.34 6.45
N GLY A 384 -5.00 -23.59 6.47
CA GLY A 384 -5.00 -24.47 5.29
C GLY A 384 -4.00 -24.15 4.19
N GLY A 385 -3.04 -23.25 4.46
CA GLY A 385 -1.95 -22.91 3.54
C GLY A 385 -2.46 -22.40 2.19
N SER A 386 -1.74 -22.70 1.11
CA SER A 386 -2.08 -22.25 -0.25
C SER A 386 -3.39 -22.85 -0.80
N LEU A 387 -3.82 -24.01 -0.33
CA LEU A 387 -4.99 -24.73 -0.85
C LEU A 387 -6.32 -24.23 -0.28
N LEU A 388 -6.40 -23.97 1.04
CA LEU A 388 -7.65 -23.62 1.70
C LEU A 388 -7.81 -22.13 2.00
N ARG A 389 -6.78 -21.30 1.84
CA ARG A 389 -6.87 -19.87 2.11
C ARG A 389 -7.93 -19.15 1.28
N THR A 390 -8.10 -19.53 0.00
CA THR A 390 -9.10 -18.92 -0.90
C THR A 390 -10.53 -19.26 -0.50
N PRO A 391 -10.93 -20.54 -0.25
CA PRO A 391 -12.26 -20.88 0.27
C PRO A 391 -12.58 -20.23 1.61
N ALA A 392 -11.63 -20.24 2.56
CA ALA A 392 -11.83 -19.64 3.88
C ALA A 392 -12.08 -18.13 3.77
N LEU A 393 -11.39 -17.46 2.84
CA LEU A 393 -11.57 -16.04 2.59
C LEU A 393 -12.94 -15.73 1.98
N VAL A 394 -13.39 -16.51 1.00
CA VAL A 394 -14.72 -16.34 0.37
C VAL A 394 -15.81 -16.38 1.42
N LEU A 395 -15.74 -17.33 2.37
CA LEU A 395 -16.69 -17.43 3.47
C LEU A 395 -16.60 -16.23 4.44
N GLY A 396 -15.39 -15.82 4.83
CA GLY A 396 -15.19 -14.66 5.68
C GLY A 396 -15.74 -13.37 5.06
N MET A 397 -15.59 -13.20 3.76
CA MET A 397 -16.08 -12.01 3.06
C MET A 397 -17.60 -12.01 2.83
N ALA A 398 -18.21 -13.17 2.65
CA ALA A 398 -19.68 -13.28 2.65
C ALA A 398 -20.24 -12.78 4.00
N TYR A 399 -19.61 -13.17 5.11
CA TYR A 399 -19.96 -12.69 6.45
C TYR A 399 -19.81 -11.16 6.57
N TYR A 400 -18.67 -10.57 6.14
CA TYR A 400 -18.46 -9.11 6.23
C TYR A 400 -19.37 -8.31 5.31
N ARG A 401 -19.72 -8.83 4.12
CA ARG A 401 -20.75 -8.22 3.26
C ARG A 401 -22.12 -8.16 3.91
N LEU A 402 -22.53 -9.24 4.57
CA LEU A 402 -23.79 -9.25 5.35
C LEU A 402 -23.74 -8.21 6.47
N ARG A 403 -22.61 -8.08 7.14
CA ARG A 403 -22.42 -7.09 8.21
C ARG A 403 -22.41 -5.63 7.70
N ASP A 404 -21.93 -5.35 6.50
CA ASP A 404 -22.01 -4.02 5.88
C ASP A 404 -23.45 -3.63 5.49
N LEU A 405 -24.35 -4.62 5.32
CA LEU A 405 -25.78 -4.41 5.01
C LEU A 405 -26.64 -4.19 6.25
N MET A 406 -26.19 -4.65 7.42
CA MET A 406 -26.83 -4.43 8.73
C MET A 406 -26.36 -3.11 9.36
#